data_a394638df5094a3f623330fe3ff16773
#
_entry.id   a394638df5094a3f623330fe3ff16773
#
_cell.length_a   1.000
_cell.length_b   1.000
_cell.length_c   1.000
_cell.angle_alpha   90.00
_cell.angle_beta   90.00
_cell.angle_gamma   90.00
#
_symmetry.space_group_name_H-M   'P 1'
#
loop_
_entity.id
_entity.type
_entity.pdbx_description
1 polymer ?
#
loop_
_entity_poly.entity_id
_entity_poly.type
_entity_poly.pdbx_seq_one_letter_code
_entity_poly.pdbx_strand_id
1 'polypeptide(L)'
;MIIPRAKQIKEYKTELKIVPPIRVYGSKRFSSFAVRYLQKLKIEAKAIGNAQGADLLLEEKKYSRREEYCLRVKDRITISAENVSGLRNAISSFAQCLVKKGESYRIRRLELSDYPDNDYRGVMIDLARGLPDKDRLKEDILRLALVKCNTIHLHLMDRQGICYDTKLFKHPSEIRGTKLYQKSDLKELVKYCKSLAIDIIPEIEVPSHAHVLVEYNPFLACKVDFENQSKAVVCGGNEKTYELYEKLIGEIADIFPYEYIHIGGDELYFPSETMNWRWHWNECSVCRAYMRKHGLNDRQDLYYHLMRKMHDVALSHGKKTIMWNDQIDFSAPVSLPEDMIVQFWRFHGDEGRYSGKVTYADFLNSPFEKVISPFNGCYIDIEDLTKLSDVEHYAPKRFGNPDNIQKQKIKGGDVCAWEYGNPAEEYKHYHISFFPCTTAILDKMWNEAEANFCDVEYGKALTKLLFGSVCDGKTDVFSVFGSVFVPRTKKTSYLSRSNFSDAYIGQIKKYLQEAKTDTYSPIAIERIIEFLNRWRDE
;
A
#
# COMPACT_ATOMS: atom_id res chain seq x y z
N MET A 1 -21.17 5.03 9.98
CA MET A 1 -20.64 4.15 8.89
C MET A 1 -19.30 3.60 9.36
N ILE A 2 -18.95 2.38 8.94
CA ILE A 2 -17.64 1.73 9.16
C ILE A 2 -16.90 1.75 7.82
N ILE A 3 -15.61 1.98 7.84
CA ILE A 3 -14.73 1.96 6.65
C ILE A 3 -13.64 0.89 6.83
N PRO A 4 -13.44 -0.02 5.90
CA PRO A 4 -14.24 -0.29 4.69
C PRO A 4 -15.70 -0.62 5.02
N ARG A 5 -16.61 -0.33 4.07
CA ARG A 5 -18.06 -0.57 4.21
C ARG A 5 -18.34 -2.04 4.49
N ALA A 6 -19.06 -2.29 5.57
CA ALA A 6 -19.41 -3.65 5.97
C ALA A 6 -20.42 -4.29 5.00
N LYS A 7 -20.31 -5.61 4.77
CA LYS A 7 -21.24 -6.38 3.93
C LYS A 7 -22.65 -6.40 4.51
N GLN A 8 -22.76 -6.61 5.81
CA GLN A 8 -24.05 -6.68 6.51
C GLN A 8 -23.91 -6.03 7.88
N ILE A 9 -24.75 -5.04 8.15
CA ILE A 9 -24.83 -4.40 9.46
C ILE A 9 -26.29 -4.10 9.79
N LYS A 10 -26.68 -4.47 11.01
CA LYS A 10 -27.97 -4.10 11.61
C LYS A 10 -27.71 -3.34 12.88
N GLU A 11 -28.12 -2.08 12.92
CA GLU A 11 -27.98 -1.20 14.08
C GLU A 11 -29.29 -1.08 14.84
N TYR A 12 -29.19 -0.89 16.14
CA TYR A 12 -30.34 -0.66 17.05
C TYR A 12 -30.23 0.74 17.68
N LYS A 13 -31.34 1.30 18.14
CA LYS A 13 -31.39 2.67 18.72
C LYS A 13 -30.73 2.78 20.10
N THR A 14 -30.49 1.66 20.78
CA THR A 14 -29.94 1.65 22.14
C THR A 14 -28.43 1.54 22.13
N GLU A 15 -27.76 2.05 23.14
CA GLU A 15 -26.32 2.00 23.35
C GLU A 15 -25.94 1.09 24.51
N LEU A 16 -24.73 0.52 24.43
CA LEU A 16 -24.04 -0.13 25.54
C LEU A 16 -22.99 0.84 26.09
N LYS A 17 -22.97 1.01 27.43
CA LYS A 17 -21.92 1.75 28.15
C LYS A 17 -20.85 0.78 28.63
N ILE A 18 -19.58 1.14 28.41
CA ILE A 18 -18.43 0.37 28.86
C ILE A 18 -17.53 1.31 29.66
N VAL A 19 -17.16 0.88 30.87
CA VAL A 19 -16.20 1.60 31.71
C VAL A 19 -14.82 1.07 31.47
N PRO A 20 -13.83 1.91 31.08
CA PRO A 20 -12.46 1.46 30.88
C PRO A 20 -11.83 0.92 32.18
N PRO A 21 -10.85 0.01 32.07
CA PRO A 21 -10.40 -0.65 30.85
C PRO A 21 -11.40 -1.73 30.36
N ILE A 22 -11.57 -1.86 29.05
CA ILE A 22 -12.37 -2.93 28.44
C ILE A 22 -11.82 -4.29 28.87
N ARG A 23 -12.66 -5.09 29.51
CA ARG A 23 -12.29 -6.42 30.01
C ARG A 23 -12.47 -7.45 28.90
N VAL A 24 -11.36 -8.03 28.42
CA VAL A 24 -11.31 -8.94 27.28
C VAL A 24 -11.13 -10.38 27.74
N TYR A 25 -12.00 -11.28 27.30
CA TYR A 25 -11.89 -12.71 27.52
C TYR A 25 -11.91 -13.50 26.19
N GLY A 26 -11.09 -14.52 26.11
CA GLY A 26 -10.97 -15.44 24.97
C GLY A 26 -9.72 -16.30 25.12
N SER A 27 -9.37 -17.11 24.10
CA SER A 27 -8.12 -17.85 24.11
C SER A 27 -6.93 -16.89 24.34
N LYS A 28 -5.84 -17.43 24.92
CA LYS A 28 -4.62 -16.64 25.19
C LYS A 28 -4.10 -15.93 23.93
N ARG A 29 -4.20 -16.59 22.77
CA ARG A 29 -3.80 -16.03 21.48
C ARG A 29 -4.64 -14.81 21.11
N PHE A 30 -5.97 -14.94 21.16
CA PHE A 30 -6.91 -13.88 20.78
C PHE A 30 -6.93 -12.74 21.78
N SER A 31 -7.03 -13.04 23.08
CA SER A 31 -7.06 -11.99 24.11
C SER A 31 -5.79 -11.16 24.17
N SER A 32 -4.62 -11.80 24.04
CA SER A 32 -3.34 -11.09 24.00
C SER A 32 -3.20 -10.21 22.75
N PHE A 33 -3.65 -10.67 21.59
CA PHE A 33 -3.66 -9.85 20.38
C PHE A 33 -4.62 -8.68 20.52
N ALA A 34 -5.86 -8.93 20.92
CA ALA A 34 -6.90 -7.93 21.04
C ALA A 34 -6.50 -6.79 22.00
N VAL A 35 -5.98 -7.13 23.17
CA VAL A 35 -5.52 -6.12 24.16
C VAL A 35 -4.41 -5.25 23.58
N ARG A 36 -3.36 -5.86 22.98
CA ARG A 36 -2.27 -5.09 22.37
C ARG A 36 -2.73 -4.20 21.22
N TYR A 37 -3.64 -4.69 20.37
CA TYR A 37 -4.13 -3.91 19.25
C TYR A 37 -5.01 -2.75 19.72
N LEU A 38 -5.94 -2.96 20.65
CA LEU A 38 -6.73 -1.90 21.27
C LEU A 38 -5.87 -0.83 21.95
N GLN A 39 -4.82 -1.25 22.68
CA GLN A 39 -3.88 -0.32 23.31
C GLN A 39 -3.10 0.52 22.28
N LYS A 40 -2.70 -0.08 21.14
CA LYS A 40 -2.11 0.69 20.02
C LYS A 40 -3.10 1.74 19.46
N LEU A 41 -4.39 1.41 19.42
CA LEU A 41 -5.46 2.34 19.06
C LEU A 41 -5.85 3.30 20.20
N LYS A 42 -5.06 3.36 21.29
CA LYS A 42 -5.30 4.18 22.49
C LYS A 42 -6.64 3.90 23.18
N ILE A 43 -7.13 2.67 23.05
CA ILE A 43 -8.32 2.16 23.74
C ILE A 43 -7.84 1.31 24.93
N GLU A 44 -8.22 1.72 26.14
CA GLU A 44 -7.85 1.04 27.37
C GLU A 44 -8.49 -0.35 27.45
N ALA A 45 -7.66 -1.39 27.50
CA ALA A 45 -8.12 -2.78 27.53
C ALA A 45 -7.19 -3.66 28.39
N LYS A 46 -7.77 -4.69 29.01
CA LYS A 46 -7.04 -5.72 29.76
C LYS A 46 -7.67 -7.11 29.58
N ALA A 47 -6.82 -8.13 29.55
CA ALA A 47 -7.28 -9.51 29.56
C ALA A 47 -7.75 -9.92 30.97
N ILE A 48 -8.78 -10.76 31.03
CA ILE A 48 -9.30 -11.33 32.28
C ILE A 48 -9.44 -12.86 32.19
N GLY A 49 -9.51 -13.52 33.35
CA GLY A 49 -9.48 -14.99 33.46
C GLY A 49 -10.83 -15.69 33.34
N ASN A 50 -11.96 -14.95 33.34
CA ASN A 50 -13.29 -15.57 33.25
C ASN A 50 -14.24 -14.80 32.32
N ALA A 51 -15.19 -15.51 31.73
CA ALA A 51 -16.14 -14.96 30.77
C ALA A 51 -17.25 -14.11 31.39
N GLN A 52 -17.59 -14.33 32.69
CA GLN A 52 -18.70 -13.62 33.33
C GLN A 52 -18.42 -12.13 33.49
N GLY A 53 -17.15 -11.79 33.77
CA GLY A 53 -16.74 -10.39 33.94
C GLY A 53 -16.36 -9.68 32.64
N ALA A 54 -16.49 -10.32 31.48
CA ALA A 54 -16.02 -9.77 30.21
C ALA A 54 -16.99 -8.73 29.62
N ASP A 55 -16.45 -7.59 29.19
CA ASP A 55 -17.13 -6.63 28.32
C ASP A 55 -17.02 -7.06 26.86
N LEU A 56 -15.88 -7.65 26.49
CA LEU A 56 -15.58 -8.18 25.15
C LEU A 56 -15.23 -9.68 25.22
N LEU A 57 -16.08 -10.51 24.65
CA LEU A 57 -15.88 -11.94 24.49
C LEU A 57 -15.35 -12.24 23.09
N LEU A 58 -14.27 -13.01 23.01
CA LEU A 58 -13.65 -13.44 21.75
C LEU A 58 -13.84 -14.93 21.55
N GLU A 59 -14.41 -15.31 20.40
CA GLU A 59 -14.71 -16.68 20.03
C GLU A 59 -13.90 -17.10 18.79
N GLU A 60 -13.18 -18.22 18.87
CA GLU A 60 -12.57 -18.84 17.71
C GLU A 60 -13.62 -19.70 17.01
N LYS A 61 -14.00 -19.29 15.80
CA LYS A 61 -15.05 -19.96 15.01
C LYS A 61 -14.59 -20.07 13.56
N LYS A 62 -14.77 -21.27 12.97
CA LYS A 62 -14.52 -21.47 11.53
C LYS A 62 -15.54 -20.73 10.68
N TYR A 63 -15.07 -20.18 9.58
CA TYR A 63 -15.84 -19.49 8.57
C TYR A 63 -15.50 -20.02 7.18
N SER A 64 -16.32 -19.68 6.19
CA SER A 64 -16.09 -20.09 4.80
C SER A 64 -14.93 -19.32 4.15
N ARG A 65 -14.61 -18.13 4.67
CA ARG A 65 -13.55 -17.23 4.17
C ARG A 65 -12.53 -16.92 5.25
N ARG A 66 -11.27 -16.85 4.87
CA ARG A 66 -10.13 -16.75 5.80
C ARG A 66 -10.20 -15.58 6.78
N GLU A 67 -10.71 -14.44 6.37
CA GLU A 67 -10.75 -13.20 7.19
C GLU A 67 -12.18 -12.78 7.55
N GLU A 68 -13.13 -13.69 7.40
CA GLU A 68 -14.53 -13.47 7.80
C GLU A 68 -14.67 -13.38 9.31
N TYR A 69 -15.56 -12.49 9.77
CA TYR A 69 -15.83 -12.28 11.18
C TYR A 69 -17.27 -11.82 11.44
N CYS A 70 -17.71 -11.97 12.69
CA CYS A 70 -18.93 -11.36 13.20
C CYS A 70 -18.63 -10.52 14.44
N LEU A 71 -19.31 -9.38 14.54
CA LEU A 71 -19.34 -8.49 15.71
C LEU A 71 -20.79 -8.35 16.18
N ARG A 72 -21.07 -8.66 17.43
CA ARG A 72 -22.39 -8.48 18.05
C ARG A 72 -22.25 -7.65 19.31
N VAL A 73 -23.06 -6.60 19.40
CA VAL A 73 -23.15 -5.73 20.57
C VAL A 73 -24.58 -5.81 21.10
N LYS A 74 -24.75 -6.56 22.19
CA LYS A 74 -26.01 -6.72 22.94
C LYS A 74 -25.79 -6.23 24.38
N ASP A 75 -25.96 -7.06 25.38
CA ASP A 75 -25.62 -6.75 26.78
C ASP A 75 -24.12 -6.84 27.05
N ARG A 76 -23.39 -7.51 26.16
CA ARG A 76 -21.94 -7.54 26.04
C ARG A 76 -21.54 -7.51 24.58
N ILE A 77 -20.26 -7.34 24.32
CA ILE A 77 -19.68 -7.39 22.98
C ILE A 77 -19.16 -8.81 22.74
N THR A 78 -19.50 -9.40 21.60
CA THR A 78 -18.94 -10.68 21.15
C THR A 78 -18.33 -10.48 19.77
N ILE A 79 -17.08 -10.91 19.62
CA ILE A 79 -16.38 -11.00 18.34
C ILE A 79 -16.06 -12.44 18.08
N SER A 80 -16.42 -12.95 16.89
CA SER A 80 -16.03 -14.28 16.42
C SER A 80 -15.26 -14.19 15.11
N ALA A 81 -14.15 -14.92 15.04
CA ALA A 81 -13.26 -15.01 13.88
C ALA A 81 -12.52 -16.35 13.88
N GLU A 82 -12.02 -16.80 12.73
CA GLU A 82 -11.23 -18.04 12.66
C GLU A 82 -9.77 -17.83 13.07
N ASN A 83 -9.21 -16.67 12.75
CA ASN A 83 -7.79 -16.38 12.91
C ASN A 83 -7.53 -14.92 13.34
N VAL A 84 -6.26 -14.61 13.59
CA VAL A 84 -5.85 -13.29 14.08
C VAL A 84 -6.12 -12.17 13.07
N SER A 85 -6.07 -12.45 11.75
CA SER A 85 -6.36 -11.44 10.72
C SER A 85 -7.85 -11.08 10.71
N GLY A 86 -8.75 -12.07 10.78
CA GLY A 86 -10.18 -11.83 10.95
C GLY A 86 -10.51 -11.12 12.28
N LEU A 87 -9.83 -11.51 13.37
CA LEU A 87 -9.96 -10.83 14.66
C LEU A 87 -9.51 -9.36 14.58
N ARG A 88 -8.39 -9.07 13.93
CA ARG A 88 -7.94 -7.69 13.69
C ARG A 88 -9.01 -6.88 12.97
N ASN A 89 -9.55 -7.41 11.88
CA ASN A 89 -10.59 -6.74 11.09
C ASN A 89 -11.85 -6.48 11.91
N ALA A 90 -12.25 -7.43 12.75
CA ALA A 90 -13.37 -7.27 13.68
C ALA A 90 -13.12 -6.17 14.73
N ILE A 91 -11.92 -6.15 15.34
CA ILE A 91 -11.51 -5.12 16.30
C ILE A 91 -11.43 -3.76 15.63
N SER A 92 -10.96 -3.68 14.38
CA SER A 92 -10.95 -2.44 13.59
C SER A 92 -12.36 -1.87 13.41
N SER A 93 -13.33 -2.72 13.05
CA SER A 93 -14.73 -2.32 12.97
C SER A 93 -15.32 -1.93 14.32
N PHE A 94 -15.01 -2.68 15.38
CA PHE A 94 -15.40 -2.38 16.74
C PHE A 94 -14.87 -1.02 17.22
N ALA A 95 -13.57 -0.74 17.01
CA ALA A 95 -12.93 0.51 17.38
C ALA A 95 -13.56 1.72 16.69
N GLN A 96 -13.92 1.58 15.41
CA GLN A 96 -14.60 2.63 14.65
C GLN A 96 -16.02 2.94 15.19
N CYS A 97 -16.68 1.96 15.81
CA CYS A 97 -18.00 2.13 16.42
C CYS A 97 -17.96 2.74 17.82
N LEU A 98 -16.79 2.73 18.48
CA LEU A 98 -16.65 3.29 19.82
C LEU A 98 -16.70 4.83 19.80
N VAL A 99 -17.36 5.40 20.81
CA VAL A 99 -17.37 6.84 21.07
C VAL A 99 -16.99 7.05 22.53
N LYS A 100 -15.96 7.84 22.80
CA LYS A 100 -15.58 8.23 24.16
C LYS A 100 -16.51 9.36 24.64
N LYS A 101 -17.20 9.16 25.77
CA LYS A 101 -18.05 10.17 26.43
C LYS A 101 -17.67 10.25 27.90
N GLY A 102 -16.92 11.30 28.28
CA GLY A 102 -16.34 11.44 29.62
C GLY A 102 -15.43 10.23 29.93
N GLU A 103 -15.63 9.63 31.09
CA GLU A 103 -14.86 8.47 31.57
C GLU A 103 -15.35 7.12 31.05
N SER A 104 -16.20 7.09 30.02
CA SER A 104 -16.74 5.83 29.49
C SER A 104 -16.74 5.79 27.97
N TYR A 105 -16.73 4.57 27.43
CA TYR A 105 -17.04 4.33 26.03
C TYR A 105 -18.53 4.07 25.85
N ARG A 106 -19.06 4.47 24.70
CA ARG A 106 -20.41 4.15 24.23
C ARG A 106 -20.31 3.48 22.88
N ILE A 107 -21.15 2.49 22.64
CA ILE A 107 -21.31 1.82 21.36
C ILE A 107 -22.77 1.52 21.12
N ARG A 108 -23.29 1.79 19.91
CA ARG A 108 -24.63 1.36 19.53
C ARG A 108 -24.71 -0.16 19.53
N ARG A 109 -25.85 -0.70 19.97
CA ARG A 109 -26.11 -2.14 19.79
C ARG A 109 -26.20 -2.43 18.30
N LEU A 110 -25.52 -3.48 17.86
CA LEU A 110 -25.47 -3.86 16.46
C LEU A 110 -25.16 -5.36 16.27
N GLU A 111 -25.48 -5.84 15.10
CA GLU A 111 -25.02 -7.13 14.59
C GLU A 111 -24.37 -6.89 13.23
N LEU A 112 -23.14 -7.34 13.04
CA LEU A 112 -22.34 -7.15 11.87
C LEU A 112 -21.71 -8.48 11.44
N SER A 113 -21.83 -8.82 10.16
CA SER A 113 -21.11 -9.92 9.52
C SER A 113 -20.38 -9.40 8.29
N ASP A 114 -19.08 -9.68 8.18
CA ASP A 114 -18.25 -9.03 7.19
C ASP A 114 -17.05 -9.88 6.77
N TYR A 115 -16.60 -9.68 5.54
CA TYR A 115 -15.48 -10.38 4.93
C TYR A 115 -14.95 -9.61 3.72
N PRO A 116 -13.68 -9.79 3.33
CA PRO A 116 -13.13 -9.16 2.13
C PRO A 116 -13.54 -9.89 0.84
N ASP A 117 -13.71 -9.14 -0.25
CA ASP A 117 -13.83 -9.72 -1.60
C ASP A 117 -12.46 -10.12 -2.15
N ASN A 118 -11.39 -9.42 -1.76
CA ASN A 118 -10.03 -9.67 -2.21
C ASN A 118 -9.14 -10.12 -1.06
N ASP A 119 -8.37 -11.20 -1.29
CA ASP A 119 -7.45 -11.76 -0.28
C ASP A 119 -6.20 -10.90 -0.10
N TYR A 120 -5.73 -10.23 -1.17
CA TYR A 120 -4.62 -9.31 -1.15
C TYR A 120 -5.14 -7.87 -1.18
N ARG A 121 -4.81 -7.09 -0.16
CA ARG A 121 -5.19 -5.68 -0.01
C ARG A 121 -3.96 -4.91 0.45
N GLY A 122 -3.13 -4.57 -0.54
CA GLY A 122 -1.81 -4.00 -0.34
C GLY A 122 -1.79 -2.48 -0.38
N VAL A 123 -0.75 -1.95 0.23
CA VAL A 123 -0.32 -0.56 0.07
C VAL A 123 1.20 -0.55 -0.11
N MET A 124 1.64 -0.18 -1.30
CA MET A 124 3.03 0.08 -1.59
C MET A 124 3.41 1.45 -1.04
N ILE A 125 4.55 1.50 -0.39
CA ILE A 125 5.16 2.71 0.19
C ILE A 125 6.57 2.85 -0.37
N ASP A 126 6.79 3.93 -1.12
CA ASP A 126 8.10 4.24 -1.70
C ASP A 126 9.03 4.83 -0.62
N LEU A 127 10.02 4.05 -0.24
CA LEU A 127 11.08 4.44 0.69
C LEU A 127 12.40 4.81 -0.03
N ALA A 128 12.48 4.55 -1.33
CA ALA A 128 13.70 4.77 -2.09
C ALA A 128 13.85 6.21 -2.56
N ARG A 129 12.73 6.91 -2.80
CA ARG A 129 12.74 8.32 -3.25
C ARG A 129 12.66 9.32 -2.11
N GLY A 130 12.38 8.86 -0.88
CA GLY A 130 12.37 9.65 0.34
C GLY A 130 12.11 8.79 1.57
N LEU A 131 12.86 9.03 2.64
CA LEU A 131 12.73 8.26 3.88
C LEU A 131 11.88 9.02 4.89
N PRO A 132 10.72 8.50 5.29
CA PRO A 132 9.95 9.06 6.39
C PRO A 132 10.62 8.78 7.74
N ASP A 133 10.22 9.52 8.76
CA ASP A 133 10.49 9.11 10.14
C ASP A 133 9.83 7.76 10.44
N LYS A 134 10.52 6.89 11.20
CA LYS A 134 10.08 5.52 11.49
C LYS A 134 8.79 5.46 12.32
N ASP A 135 8.62 6.38 13.26
CA ASP A 135 7.43 6.38 14.12
C ASP A 135 6.22 6.86 13.33
N ARG A 136 6.42 7.82 12.43
CA ARG A 136 5.40 8.22 11.46
C ARG A 136 4.99 7.07 10.55
N LEU A 137 5.96 6.33 9.98
CA LEU A 137 5.66 5.17 9.12
C LEU A 137 4.85 4.12 9.89
N LYS A 138 5.21 3.83 11.16
CA LYS A 138 4.45 2.92 12.02
C LYS A 138 3.04 3.43 12.32
N GLU A 139 2.87 4.73 12.50
CA GLU A 139 1.55 5.34 12.72
C GLU A 139 0.65 5.21 11.49
N ASP A 140 1.18 5.49 10.29
CA ASP A 140 0.43 5.33 9.06
C ASP A 140 0.08 3.86 8.79
N ILE A 141 0.98 2.92 9.07
CA ILE A 141 0.69 1.48 9.01
C ILE A 141 -0.41 1.08 10.02
N LEU A 142 -0.43 1.66 11.21
CA LEU A 142 -1.52 1.41 12.17
C LEU A 142 -2.88 1.88 11.65
N ARG A 143 -2.92 3.03 10.98
CA ARG A 143 -4.13 3.54 10.32
C ARG A 143 -4.57 2.65 9.15
N LEU A 144 -3.61 2.18 8.35
CA LEU A 144 -3.88 1.21 7.29
C LEU A 144 -4.43 -0.11 7.84
N ALA A 145 -3.93 -0.57 8.99
CA ALA A 145 -4.51 -1.72 9.70
C ALA A 145 -5.97 -1.48 10.11
N LEU A 146 -6.29 -0.28 10.58
CA LEU A 146 -7.64 0.11 11.00
C LEU A 146 -8.63 0.10 9.83
N VAL A 147 -8.18 0.38 8.61
CA VAL A 147 -8.96 0.25 7.37
C VAL A 147 -8.73 -1.08 6.64
N LYS A 148 -8.29 -2.11 7.38
CA LYS A 148 -8.23 -3.52 6.96
C LYS A 148 -7.25 -3.82 5.82
N CYS A 149 -6.23 -2.98 5.62
CA CYS A 149 -5.05 -3.34 4.83
C CYS A 149 -4.40 -4.60 5.44
N ASN A 150 -3.95 -5.54 4.64
CA ASN A 150 -3.27 -6.74 5.14
C ASN A 150 -1.85 -6.94 4.62
N THR A 151 -1.41 -6.11 3.70
CA THR A 151 -0.07 -6.19 3.11
C THR A 151 0.53 -4.79 2.99
N ILE A 152 1.75 -4.62 3.45
CA ILE A 152 2.57 -3.44 3.16
C ILE A 152 3.63 -3.87 2.15
N HIS A 153 3.64 -3.22 1.01
CA HIS A 153 4.65 -3.40 -0.02
C HIS A 153 5.66 -2.26 0.11
N LEU A 154 6.94 -2.56 0.30
CA LEU A 154 7.99 -1.57 0.50
C LEU A 154 8.90 -1.50 -0.71
N HIS A 155 8.84 -0.40 -1.44
CA HIS A 155 9.76 -0.10 -2.53
C HIS A 155 11.08 0.41 -1.95
N LEU A 156 12.10 -0.47 -1.91
CA LEU A 156 13.32 -0.25 -1.11
C LEU A 156 14.44 0.44 -1.87
N MET A 157 14.42 0.39 -3.21
CA MET A 157 15.53 0.82 -4.05
C MET A 157 15.05 1.49 -5.33
N ASP A 158 15.64 2.64 -5.67
CA ASP A 158 15.42 3.37 -6.93
C ASP A 158 16.60 4.31 -7.22
N ARG A 159 16.41 5.26 -8.14
CA ARG A 159 17.39 6.26 -8.56
C ARG A 159 18.05 7.00 -7.40
N GLN A 160 17.29 7.40 -6.37
CA GLN A 160 17.79 8.22 -5.28
C GLN A 160 18.60 7.43 -4.27
N GLY A 161 18.38 6.13 -4.16
CA GLY A 161 19.12 5.30 -3.23
C GLY A 161 18.50 3.93 -2.97
N ILE A 162 19.04 3.28 -1.97
CA ILE A 162 18.44 2.15 -1.28
C ILE A 162 18.12 2.59 0.15
N CYS A 163 16.93 2.27 0.65
CA CYS A 163 16.43 2.84 1.90
C CYS A 163 17.19 2.42 3.18
N TYR A 164 18.08 1.43 3.11
CA TYR A 164 18.84 0.93 4.25
C TYR A 164 20.32 0.76 3.95
N ASP A 165 21.17 0.83 4.99
CA ASP A 165 22.62 0.63 4.89
C ASP A 165 22.95 -0.85 4.63
N THR A 166 23.35 -1.17 3.38
CA THR A 166 23.88 -2.49 3.00
C THR A 166 25.38 -2.41 2.76
N LYS A 167 26.09 -3.54 2.93
CA LYS A 167 27.53 -3.65 2.64
C LYS A 167 27.80 -4.39 1.33
N LEU A 168 26.76 -4.73 0.56
CA LEU A 168 26.90 -5.52 -0.66
C LEU A 168 27.44 -4.72 -1.83
N PHE A 169 27.15 -3.43 -1.87
CA PHE A 169 27.56 -2.51 -2.93
C PHE A 169 27.71 -1.07 -2.40
N LYS A 170 28.36 -0.22 -3.19
CA LYS A 170 28.47 1.22 -2.87
C LYS A 170 27.16 1.92 -3.17
N HIS A 171 26.72 2.80 -2.27
CA HIS A 171 25.51 3.61 -2.38
C HIS A 171 25.64 4.91 -1.59
N PRO A 172 24.73 5.90 -1.75
CA PRO A 172 24.69 7.08 -0.89
C PRO A 172 24.49 6.70 0.58
N SER A 173 25.01 7.52 1.49
CA SER A 173 24.80 7.34 2.94
C SER A 173 23.46 7.91 3.42
N GLU A 174 22.75 8.62 2.55
CA GLU A 174 21.48 9.28 2.83
C GLU A 174 20.63 9.41 1.56
N ILE A 175 19.33 9.54 1.73
CA ILE A 175 18.38 9.87 0.68
C ILE A 175 17.78 11.25 1.01
N ARG A 176 18.00 12.24 0.12
CA ARG A 176 17.47 13.61 0.27
C ARG A 176 17.72 14.20 1.68
N GLY A 177 18.94 14.03 2.21
CA GLY A 177 19.35 14.55 3.52
C GLY A 177 18.87 13.70 4.72
N THR A 178 18.17 12.61 4.49
CA THR A 178 17.74 11.68 5.54
C THR A 178 18.66 10.46 5.56
N LYS A 179 19.24 10.15 6.73
CA LYS A 179 20.09 8.97 6.93
C LYS A 179 19.32 7.69 6.64
N LEU A 180 20.00 6.74 6.01
CA LEU A 180 19.44 5.42 5.72
C LEU A 180 19.02 4.68 6.99
N TYR A 181 17.99 3.88 6.87
CA TYR A 181 17.64 2.92 7.92
C TYR A 181 18.78 1.91 8.13
N GLN A 182 18.83 1.33 9.31
CA GLN A 182 19.65 0.17 9.56
C GLN A 182 18.82 -1.11 9.29
N LYS A 183 19.47 -2.23 9.02
CA LYS A 183 18.78 -3.54 8.94
C LYS A 183 17.96 -3.87 10.19
N SER A 184 18.43 -3.42 11.37
CA SER A 184 17.67 -3.53 12.62
C SER A 184 16.36 -2.78 12.59
N ASP A 185 16.32 -1.61 11.94
CA ASP A 185 15.10 -0.79 11.81
C ASP A 185 14.06 -1.50 10.94
N LEU A 186 14.49 -2.11 9.83
CA LEU A 186 13.61 -2.92 8.99
C LEU A 186 13.08 -4.16 9.72
N LYS A 187 13.95 -4.85 10.50
CA LYS A 187 13.52 -5.98 11.34
C LYS A 187 12.55 -5.55 12.45
N GLU A 188 12.70 -4.34 12.98
CA GLU A 188 11.74 -3.77 13.92
C GLU A 188 10.39 -3.49 13.25
N LEU A 189 10.41 -2.93 12.04
CA LEU A 189 9.20 -2.68 11.24
C LEU A 189 8.47 -4.00 10.91
N VAL A 190 9.20 -5.06 10.55
CA VAL A 190 8.66 -6.42 10.35
C VAL A 190 7.95 -6.91 11.62
N LYS A 191 8.58 -6.79 12.80
CA LYS A 191 7.96 -7.17 14.08
C LYS A 191 6.70 -6.34 14.37
N TYR A 192 6.75 -5.05 14.05
CA TYR A 192 5.62 -4.16 14.23
C TYR A 192 4.43 -4.58 13.37
N CYS A 193 4.62 -4.79 12.06
CA CYS A 193 3.58 -5.25 11.15
C CYS A 193 3.02 -6.62 11.55
N LYS A 194 3.88 -7.56 11.93
CA LYS A 194 3.46 -8.86 12.47
C LYS A 194 2.57 -8.71 13.70
N SER A 195 2.84 -7.72 14.56
CA SER A 195 1.99 -7.42 15.74
C SER A 195 0.61 -6.89 15.37
N LEU A 196 0.43 -6.43 14.13
CA LEU A 196 -0.82 -5.97 13.53
C LEU A 196 -1.46 -7.02 12.60
N ALA A 197 -0.89 -8.22 12.48
CA ALA A 197 -1.27 -9.24 11.49
C ALA A 197 -1.26 -8.67 10.05
N ILE A 198 -0.21 -7.94 9.71
CA ILE A 198 0.08 -7.38 8.38
C ILE A 198 1.35 -8.02 7.86
N ASP A 199 1.34 -8.45 6.62
CA ASP A 199 2.50 -8.97 5.90
C ASP A 199 3.30 -7.82 5.28
N ILE A 200 4.62 -8.00 5.11
CA ILE A 200 5.48 -7.04 4.40
C ILE A 200 6.11 -7.72 3.20
N ILE A 201 5.95 -7.11 2.03
CA ILE A 201 6.61 -7.51 0.79
C ILE A 201 7.70 -6.47 0.49
N PRO A 202 8.98 -6.84 0.49
CA PRO A 202 10.05 -5.96 0.04
C PRO A 202 10.14 -5.97 -1.48
N GLU A 203 10.39 -4.82 -2.09
CA GLU A 203 10.69 -4.68 -3.51
C GLU A 203 12.12 -4.20 -3.71
N ILE A 204 12.83 -4.88 -4.61
CA ILE A 204 14.10 -4.47 -5.18
C ILE A 204 13.98 -4.40 -6.69
N GLU A 205 14.71 -3.48 -7.29
CA GLU A 205 14.60 -3.20 -8.71
C GLU A 205 15.64 -3.93 -9.56
N VAL A 206 15.16 -4.68 -10.56
CA VAL A 206 15.95 -5.28 -11.61
C VAL A 206 15.10 -5.45 -12.89
N PRO A 207 15.62 -5.14 -14.08
CA PRO A 207 16.95 -4.60 -14.38
C PRO A 207 17.01 -3.07 -14.45
N SER A 208 15.86 -2.39 -14.48
CA SER A 208 15.73 -0.93 -14.51
C SER A 208 15.62 -0.33 -13.12
N HIS A 209 15.37 0.97 -13.03
CA HIS A 209 15.39 1.71 -11.76
C HIS A 209 16.65 1.48 -10.90
N ALA A 210 17.70 0.95 -11.54
CA ALA A 210 18.93 0.51 -10.90
C ALA A 210 20.04 1.60 -10.87
N HIS A 211 19.65 2.89 -10.98
CA HIS A 211 20.60 4.01 -11.00
C HIS A 211 21.56 3.96 -9.81
N VAL A 212 21.05 3.74 -8.60
CA VAL A 212 21.89 3.65 -7.40
C VAL A 212 22.94 2.55 -7.50
N LEU A 213 22.66 1.44 -8.19
CA LEU A 213 23.63 0.39 -8.41
C LEU A 213 24.67 0.82 -9.45
N VAL A 214 24.21 1.30 -10.60
CA VAL A 214 25.09 1.57 -11.74
C VAL A 214 25.97 2.80 -11.52
N GLU A 215 25.45 3.88 -10.93
CA GLU A 215 26.21 5.10 -10.65
C GLU A 215 27.33 4.88 -9.63
N TYR A 216 27.08 4.12 -8.59
CA TYR A 216 28.07 3.85 -7.54
C TYR A 216 28.93 2.60 -7.81
N ASN A 217 28.50 1.75 -8.76
CA ASN A 217 29.19 0.51 -9.15
C ASN A 217 29.25 0.39 -10.69
N PRO A 218 30.06 1.24 -11.38
CA PRO A 218 30.06 1.33 -12.84
C PRO A 218 30.35 0.03 -13.59
N PHE A 219 30.93 -0.97 -12.90
CA PHE A 219 31.16 -2.30 -13.48
C PHE A 219 29.85 -3.06 -13.77
N LEU A 220 28.70 -2.60 -13.25
CA LEU A 220 27.38 -3.14 -13.55
C LEU A 220 26.73 -2.50 -14.79
N ALA A 221 27.31 -1.41 -15.31
CA ALA A 221 26.82 -0.74 -16.50
C ALA A 221 27.02 -1.55 -17.77
N CYS A 222 26.15 -1.36 -18.77
CA CYS A 222 26.39 -1.82 -20.13
C CYS A 222 27.61 -1.13 -20.74
N LYS A 223 28.40 -1.87 -21.51
CA LYS A 223 29.53 -1.33 -22.30
C LYS A 223 28.99 -0.77 -23.62
N VAL A 224 28.57 0.48 -23.59
CA VAL A 224 28.08 1.24 -24.76
C VAL A 224 28.61 2.67 -24.67
N ASP A 225 28.85 3.28 -25.85
CA ASP A 225 29.42 4.64 -25.95
C ASP A 225 28.34 5.74 -25.80
N PHE A 226 27.56 5.73 -24.70
CA PHE A 226 26.53 6.71 -24.44
C PHE A 226 26.69 7.34 -23.07
N GLU A 227 26.96 8.64 -23.01
CA GLU A 227 27.28 9.35 -21.78
C GLU A 227 26.15 9.36 -20.74
N ASN A 228 24.89 9.28 -21.14
CA ASN A 228 23.75 9.54 -20.23
C ASN A 228 22.77 8.37 -20.05
N GLN A 229 22.99 7.23 -20.69
CA GLN A 229 21.95 6.19 -20.76
C GLN A 229 22.27 4.90 -19.99
N SER A 230 23.53 4.69 -19.62
CA SER A 230 23.96 3.46 -18.95
C SER A 230 23.62 3.38 -17.45
N LYS A 231 23.06 4.45 -16.87
CA LYS A 231 22.90 4.58 -15.41
C LYS A 231 21.61 4.01 -14.87
N ALA A 232 20.59 3.86 -15.72
CA ALA A 232 19.26 3.43 -15.27
C ALA A 232 19.08 1.91 -15.23
N VAL A 233 19.88 1.17 -16.00
CA VAL A 233 19.68 -0.25 -16.26
C VAL A 233 20.98 -1.03 -16.05
N VAL A 234 20.94 -2.11 -15.28
CA VAL A 234 22.09 -3.01 -15.13
C VAL A 234 22.35 -3.79 -16.42
N CYS A 235 23.60 -4.18 -16.62
CA CYS A 235 23.99 -5.02 -17.75
C CYS A 235 23.48 -6.46 -17.55
N GLY A 236 22.44 -6.84 -18.32
CA GLY A 236 21.82 -8.16 -18.25
C GLY A 236 22.72 -9.33 -18.66
N GLY A 237 23.83 -9.06 -19.40
CA GLY A 237 24.81 -10.07 -19.76
C GLY A 237 26.04 -10.14 -18.83
N ASN A 238 26.08 -9.34 -17.78
CA ASN A 238 27.22 -9.30 -16.86
C ASN A 238 27.00 -10.28 -15.68
N GLU A 239 27.85 -11.29 -15.57
CA GLU A 239 27.77 -12.29 -14.49
C GLU A 239 27.81 -11.65 -13.09
N LYS A 240 28.52 -10.54 -12.91
CA LYS A 240 28.53 -9.79 -11.63
C LYS A 240 27.18 -9.18 -11.25
N THR A 241 26.30 -8.93 -12.22
CA THR A 241 24.92 -8.53 -11.96
C THR A 241 24.20 -9.67 -11.22
N TYR A 242 24.31 -10.89 -11.72
CA TYR A 242 23.67 -12.07 -11.09
C TYR A 242 24.23 -12.34 -9.70
N GLU A 243 25.57 -12.30 -9.53
CA GLU A 243 26.23 -12.49 -8.23
C GLU A 243 25.79 -11.46 -7.19
N LEU A 244 25.59 -10.20 -7.60
CA LEU A 244 25.13 -9.14 -6.71
C LEU A 244 23.68 -9.36 -6.29
N TYR A 245 22.80 -9.62 -7.25
CA TYR A 245 21.38 -9.83 -6.94
C TYR A 245 21.14 -11.11 -6.15
N GLU A 246 21.91 -12.17 -6.35
CA GLU A 246 21.87 -13.35 -5.50
C GLU A 246 22.11 -13.00 -4.03
N LYS A 247 23.15 -12.20 -3.75
CA LYS A 247 23.44 -11.73 -2.40
C LYS A 247 22.38 -10.78 -1.85
N LEU A 248 21.87 -9.87 -2.70
CA LEU A 248 20.86 -8.88 -2.30
C LEU A 248 19.52 -9.57 -1.97
N ILE A 249 19.06 -10.50 -2.80
CA ILE A 249 17.86 -11.30 -2.54
C ILE A 249 18.03 -12.11 -1.25
N GLY A 250 19.19 -12.73 -1.03
CA GLY A 250 19.49 -13.43 0.21
C GLY A 250 19.43 -12.53 1.44
N GLU A 251 20.02 -11.34 1.36
CA GLU A 251 19.96 -10.35 2.44
C GLU A 251 18.52 -9.89 2.73
N ILE A 252 17.74 -9.62 1.71
CA ILE A 252 16.32 -9.24 1.81
C ILE A 252 15.49 -10.39 2.42
N ALA A 253 15.73 -11.64 1.99
CA ALA A 253 15.05 -12.81 2.55
C ALA A 253 15.33 -12.99 4.05
N ASP A 254 16.53 -12.65 4.52
CA ASP A 254 16.91 -12.69 5.93
C ASP A 254 16.25 -11.59 6.78
N ILE A 255 15.98 -10.44 6.18
CA ILE A 255 15.31 -9.31 6.85
C ILE A 255 13.79 -9.53 6.89
N PHE A 256 13.20 -9.98 5.78
CA PHE A 256 11.76 -10.09 5.59
C PHE A 256 11.32 -11.57 5.55
N PRO A 257 10.72 -12.09 6.63
CA PRO A 257 10.39 -13.52 6.75
C PRO A 257 9.14 -13.94 5.97
N TYR A 258 8.45 -13.00 5.30
CA TYR A 258 7.24 -13.30 4.55
C TYR A 258 7.51 -14.06 3.25
N GLU A 259 6.44 -14.59 2.65
CA GLU A 259 6.50 -15.53 1.54
C GLU A 259 6.97 -14.87 0.23
N TYR A 260 6.79 -13.55 0.07
CA TYR A 260 6.99 -12.87 -1.22
C TYR A 260 8.14 -11.86 -1.18
N ILE A 261 8.83 -11.74 -2.33
CA ILE A 261 9.73 -10.64 -2.70
C ILE A 261 9.25 -10.10 -4.04
N HIS A 262 9.10 -8.79 -4.17
CA HIS A 262 8.87 -8.13 -5.44
C HIS A 262 10.24 -7.81 -6.08
N ILE A 263 10.42 -8.17 -7.35
CA ILE A 263 11.69 -8.07 -8.07
C ILE A 263 11.67 -6.99 -9.17
N GLY A 264 10.76 -6.01 -9.09
CA GLY A 264 10.64 -4.94 -10.08
C GLY A 264 10.25 -5.45 -11.45
N GLY A 265 11.07 -5.18 -12.45
CA GLY A 265 10.92 -5.68 -13.81
C GLY A 265 10.29 -4.69 -14.77
N ASP A 266 9.95 -3.50 -14.31
CA ASP A 266 9.27 -2.44 -15.05
C ASP A 266 10.25 -1.53 -15.82
N GLU A 267 9.69 -0.79 -16.77
CA GLU A 267 10.28 0.35 -17.48
C GLU A 267 11.66 0.12 -18.13
N LEU A 268 12.04 -1.13 -18.40
CA LEU A 268 13.31 -1.43 -19.08
C LEU A 268 13.41 -0.75 -20.45
N TYR A 269 12.28 -0.63 -21.14
CA TYR A 269 12.17 -0.11 -22.51
C TYR A 269 11.25 1.10 -22.56
N PHE A 270 11.47 2.06 -21.69
CA PHE A 270 10.69 3.30 -21.71
C PHE A 270 11.22 4.24 -22.80
N PRO A 271 10.58 4.36 -23.97
CA PRO A 271 10.97 5.34 -24.98
C PRO A 271 10.44 6.70 -24.56
N SER A 272 11.31 7.62 -24.17
CA SER A 272 10.95 9.01 -24.09
C SER A 272 11.40 9.73 -25.37
N GLU A 273 10.54 10.56 -25.96
CA GLU A 273 10.90 11.39 -27.12
C GLU A 273 12.04 12.37 -26.79
N THR A 274 12.24 12.66 -25.51
CA THR A 274 13.27 13.57 -25.00
C THR A 274 14.58 12.87 -24.65
N MET A 275 14.59 11.55 -24.54
CA MET A 275 15.79 10.75 -24.29
C MET A 275 16.00 9.80 -25.47
N ASN A 276 17.11 9.94 -26.18
CA ASN A 276 17.56 9.00 -27.23
C ASN A 276 17.91 7.64 -26.58
N TRP A 277 16.92 6.93 -26.03
CA TRP A 277 17.08 5.62 -25.45
C TRP A 277 17.41 4.62 -26.56
N ARG A 278 18.69 4.43 -26.81
CA ARG A 278 19.12 3.31 -27.59
C ARG A 278 19.11 2.06 -26.70
N TRP A 279 18.74 0.94 -27.30
CA TRP A 279 18.56 -0.32 -26.61
C TRP A 279 19.91 -0.87 -26.13
N HIS A 280 20.33 -0.51 -24.93
CA HIS A 280 21.64 -0.83 -24.36
C HIS A 280 22.02 -2.29 -24.49
N TRP A 281 21.11 -3.22 -24.27
CA TRP A 281 21.43 -4.63 -24.31
C TRP A 281 21.75 -5.12 -25.72
N ASN A 282 21.07 -4.64 -26.76
CA ASN A 282 21.35 -4.99 -28.15
C ASN A 282 22.70 -4.44 -28.63
N GLU A 283 23.12 -3.30 -28.10
CA GLU A 283 24.38 -2.66 -28.50
C GLU A 283 25.56 -3.05 -27.60
N CYS A 284 25.28 -3.50 -26.37
CA CYS A 284 26.28 -3.91 -25.42
C CYS A 284 26.98 -5.20 -25.86
N SER A 285 28.33 -5.14 -26.04
CA SER A 285 29.11 -6.30 -26.42
C SER A 285 29.03 -7.44 -25.42
N VAL A 286 28.91 -7.14 -24.14
CA VAL A 286 28.79 -8.12 -23.04
C VAL A 286 27.43 -8.83 -23.13
N CYS A 287 26.32 -8.09 -23.29
CA CYS A 287 24.99 -8.67 -23.43
C CYS A 287 24.90 -9.56 -24.69
N ARG A 288 25.42 -9.09 -25.82
CA ARG A 288 25.45 -9.89 -27.07
C ARG A 288 26.27 -11.18 -26.92
N ALA A 289 27.40 -11.13 -26.23
CA ALA A 289 28.21 -12.32 -25.97
C ALA A 289 27.46 -13.29 -25.04
N TYR A 290 26.82 -12.78 -24.01
CA TYR A 290 26.03 -13.57 -23.08
C TYR A 290 24.81 -14.22 -23.75
N MET A 291 24.06 -13.47 -24.56
CA MET A 291 22.94 -14.02 -25.35
C MET A 291 23.40 -15.18 -26.24
N ARG A 292 24.50 -15.01 -27.00
CA ARG A 292 25.05 -16.10 -27.81
C ARG A 292 25.45 -17.33 -26.98
N LYS A 293 26.12 -17.11 -25.84
CA LYS A 293 26.56 -18.19 -24.92
C LYS A 293 25.37 -19.01 -24.41
N HIS A 294 24.23 -18.36 -24.17
CA HIS A 294 23.04 -18.98 -23.55
C HIS A 294 21.93 -19.32 -24.55
N GLY A 295 22.15 -19.13 -25.87
CA GLY A 295 21.14 -19.42 -26.90
C GLY A 295 19.91 -18.52 -26.84
N LEU A 296 20.07 -17.27 -26.37
CA LEU A 296 19.02 -16.27 -26.31
C LEU A 296 18.98 -15.50 -27.64
N ASN A 297 17.80 -15.36 -28.23
CA ASN A 297 17.65 -14.79 -29.58
C ASN A 297 17.74 -13.28 -29.59
N ASP A 298 17.18 -12.64 -28.56
CA ASP A 298 17.07 -11.20 -28.47
C ASP A 298 17.05 -10.68 -27.00
N ARG A 299 16.84 -9.39 -26.86
CA ARG A 299 16.77 -8.72 -25.56
C ARG A 299 15.57 -9.15 -24.69
N GLN A 300 14.45 -9.57 -25.30
CA GLN A 300 13.29 -10.07 -24.58
C GLN A 300 13.61 -11.42 -23.95
N ASP A 301 14.30 -12.30 -24.69
CA ASP A 301 14.80 -13.56 -24.14
C ASP A 301 15.79 -13.32 -23.00
N LEU A 302 16.66 -12.31 -23.12
CA LEU A 302 17.60 -11.93 -22.05
C LEU A 302 16.87 -11.38 -20.82
N TYR A 303 15.81 -10.59 -21.02
CA TYR A 303 14.96 -10.11 -19.93
C TYR A 303 14.30 -11.27 -19.19
N TYR A 304 13.63 -12.17 -19.92
CA TYR A 304 12.99 -13.34 -19.30
C TYR A 304 14.02 -14.26 -18.61
N HIS A 305 15.20 -14.42 -19.21
CA HIS A 305 16.28 -15.18 -18.60
C HIS A 305 16.73 -14.55 -17.26
N LEU A 306 16.93 -13.24 -17.23
CA LEU A 306 17.31 -12.53 -16.01
C LEU A 306 16.22 -12.65 -14.92
N MET A 307 14.96 -12.39 -15.27
CA MET A 307 13.85 -12.48 -14.30
C MET A 307 13.69 -13.91 -13.75
N ARG A 308 13.83 -14.94 -14.59
CA ARG A 308 13.89 -16.34 -14.12
C ARG A 308 15.02 -16.60 -13.14
N LYS A 309 16.20 -16.06 -13.40
CA LYS A 309 17.34 -16.21 -12.48
C LYS A 309 17.07 -15.56 -11.13
N MET A 310 16.44 -14.38 -11.12
CA MET A 310 16.05 -13.72 -9.86
C MET A 310 14.98 -14.54 -9.11
N HIS A 311 14.03 -15.10 -9.85
CA HIS A 311 13.02 -16.00 -9.29
C HIS A 311 13.64 -17.28 -8.69
N ASP A 312 14.54 -17.95 -9.42
CA ASP A 312 15.25 -19.16 -8.95
C ASP A 312 16.00 -18.87 -7.63
N VAL A 313 16.68 -17.73 -7.56
CA VAL A 313 17.37 -17.28 -6.33
C VAL A 313 16.36 -17.06 -5.20
N ALA A 314 15.26 -16.38 -5.46
CA ALA A 314 14.22 -16.16 -4.43
C ALA A 314 13.64 -17.50 -3.93
N LEU A 315 13.36 -18.45 -4.84
CA LEU A 315 12.91 -19.81 -4.48
C LEU A 315 13.92 -20.55 -3.60
N SER A 316 15.24 -20.42 -3.88
CA SER A 316 16.28 -21.04 -3.05
C SER A 316 16.28 -20.54 -1.59
N HIS A 317 15.76 -19.33 -1.36
CA HIS A 317 15.51 -18.75 -0.03
C HIS A 317 14.08 -18.98 0.48
N GLY A 318 13.29 -19.86 -0.17
CA GLY A 318 11.90 -20.16 0.21
C GLY A 318 10.92 -19.01 -0.04
N LYS A 319 11.23 -18.14 -1.01
CA LYS A 319 10.39 -16.98 -1.37
C LYS A 319 9.77 -17.19 -2.75
N LYS A 320 8.55 -16.70 -2.92
CA LYS A 320 7.90 -16.50 -4.22
C LYS A 320 8.15 -15.09 -4.71
N THR A 321 8.06 -14.87 -6.02
CA THR A 321 8.30 -13.56 -6.60
C THR A 321 7.04 -12.90 -7.13
N ILE A 322 7.03 -11.57 -7.04
CA ILE A 322 6.10 -10.68 -7.72
C ILE A 322 6.92 -9.81 -8.66
N MET A 323 6.38 -9.45 -9.82
CA MET A 323 7.01 -8.52 -10.76
C MET A 323 5.97 -7.67 -11.49
N TRP A 324 6.36 -6.50 -12.00
CA TRP A 324 5.52 -5.65 -12.82
C TRP A 324 5.26 -6.25 -14.20
N ASN A 325 4.13 -5.90 -14.81
CA ASN A 325 3.64 -6.51 -16.04
C ASN A 325 4.16 -5.90 -17.33
N ASP A 326 4.60 -4.66 -17.33
CA ASP A 326 4.71 -3.82 -18.54
C ASP A 326 5.79 -4.27 -19.54
N GLN A 327 6.74 -5.08 -19.09
CA GLN A 327 7.77 -5.65 -19.97
C GLN A 327 7.45 -7.07 -20.47
N ILE A 328 6.26 -7.59 -20.15
CA ILE A 328 5.85 -8.93 -20.55
C ILE A 328 4.97 -8.87 -21.80
N ASP A 329 5.38 -9.55 -22.87
CA ASP A 329 4.58 -9.71 -24.08
C ASP A 329 3.57 -10.88 -23.92
N PHE A 330 2.38 -10.57 -23.40
CA PHE A 330 1.32 -11.57 -23.25
C PHE A 330 0.64 -11.98 -24.57
N SER A 331 0.97 -11.34 -25.71
CA SER A 331 0.47 -11.73 -27.04
C SER A 331 1.20 -12.94 -27.63
N ALA A 332 2.28 -13.37 -26.99
CA ALA A 332 3.11 -14.51 -27.34
C ALA A 332 3.29 -15.45 -26.15
N PRO A 333 3.77 -16.68 -26.34
CA PRO A 333 4.13 -17.57 -25.24
C PRO A 333 5.20 -16.92 -24.34
N VAL A 334 4.84 -16.71 -23.07
CA VAL A 334 5.73 -16.06 -22.09
C VAL A 334 6.67 -17.08 -21.48
N SER A 335 7.97 -16.85 -21.62
CA SER A 335 9.02 -17.74 -21.07
C SER A 335 9.39 -17.37 -19.62
N LEU A 336 8.37 -17.28 -18.73
CA LEU A 336 8.53 -17.07 -17.29
C LEU A 336 7.86 -18.21 -16.51
N PRO A 337 8.33 -18.56 -15.29
CA PRO A 337 7.67 -19.53 -14.42
C PRO A 337 6.25 -19.11 -14.08
N GLU A 338 5.28 -20.02 -14.19
CA GLU A 338 3.86 -19.74 -13.96
C GLU A 338 3.51 -19.49 -12.48
N ASP A 339 4.39 -19.83 -11.55
CA ASP A 339 4.25 -19.58 -10.11
C ASP A 339 4.75 -18.19 -9.68
N MET A 340 5.27 -17.39 -10.61
CA MET A 340 5.47 -15.96 -10.42
C MET A 340 4.11 -15.25 -10.36
N ILE A 341 4.02 -14.20 -9.56
CA ILE A 341 2.86 -13.29 -9.53
C ILE A 341 3.17 -12.09 -10.41
N VAL A 342 2.22 -11.69 -11.24
CA VAL A 342 2.36 -10.50 -12.09
C VAL A 342 1.47 -9.39 -11.57
N GLN A 343 2.09 -8.26 -11.23
CA GLN A 343 1.40 -7.05 -10.79
C GLN A 343 1.14 -6.14 -11.99
N PHE A 344 -0.15 -5.91 -12.25
CA PHE A 344 -0.59 -5.02 -13.32
C PHE A 344 -0.56 -3.57 -12.85
N TRP A 345 -0.01 -2.67 -13.67
CA TRP A 345 -0.13 -1.23 -13.48
C TRP A 345 -0.58 -0.51 -14.76
N ARG A 346 -0.02 -0.84 -15.91
CA ARG A 346 -0.49 -0.35 -17.22
C ARG A 346 0.08 -1.19 -18.37
N PHE A 347 -0.48 -0.98 -19.57
CA PHE A 347 0.17 -1.36 -20.82
C PHE A 347 0.78 -0.11 -21.46
N HIS A 348 2.01 -0.20 -21.91
CA HIS A 348 2.64 0.90 -22.65
C HIS A 348 2.01 1.13 -24.04
N GLY A 349 1.25 0.19 -24.57
CA GLY A 349 0.51 0.33 -25.82
C GLY A 349 -0.60 1.37 -25.80
N ASP A 350 -1.16 1.65 -24.63
CA ASP A 350 -2.22 2.65 -24.46
C ASP A 350 -1.76 4.09 -24.77
N GLU A 351 -0.43 4.32 -24.82
CA GLU A 351 0.18 5.61 -25.13
C GLU A 351 0.93 5.64 -26.47
N GLY A 352 0.75 4.62 -27.32
CA GLY A 352 1.45 4.50 -28.62
C GLY A 352 2.93 4.17 -28.54
N ARG A 353 3.44 3.79 -27.37
CA ARG A 353 4.87 3.58 -27.10
C ARG A 353 5.34 2.14 -27.30
N TYR A 354 4.43 1.19 -27.34
CA TYR A 354 4.69 -0.22 -27.66
C TYR A 354 3.83 -0.69 -28.83
N SER A 355 4.19 -1.81 -29.40
CA SER A 355 3.62 -2.34 -30.66
C SER A 355 2.10 -2.60 -30.66
N GLY A 356 1.36 -2.15 -29.67
CA GLY A 356 -0.11 -2.15 -29.62
C GLY A 356 -0.76 -3.53 -29.68
N LYS A 357 -0.01 -4.61 -29.38
CA LYS A 357 -0.47 -5.99 -29.57
C LYS A 357 -1.04 -6.61 -28.29
N VAL A 358 -0.55 -6.22 -27.10
CA VAL A 358 -0.98 -6.82 -25.83
C VAL A 358 -2.32 -6.22 -25.40
N THR A 359 -3.30 -7.06 -25.17
CA THR A 359 -4.62 -6.67 -24.67
C THR A 359 -4.85 -7.08 -23.23
N TYR A 360 -5.87 -6.49 -22.59
CA TYR A 360 -6.32 -6.96 -21.27
C TYR A 360 -6.70 -8.43 -21.27
N ALA A 361 -7.28 -8.92 -22.38
CA ALA A 361 -7.65 -10.33 -22.53
C ALA A 361 -6.41 -11.24 -22.52
N ASP A 362 -5.32 -10.86 -23.18
CA ASP A 362 -4.07 -11.62 -23.18
C ASP A 362 -3.50 -11.73 -21.78
N PHE A 363 -3.43 -10.60 -21.05
CA PHE A 363 -2.97 -10.56 -19.67
C PHE A 363 -3.86 -11.40 -18.75
N LEU A 364 -5.18 -11.23 -18.82
CA LEU A 364 -6.12 -11.91 -17.94
C LEU A 364 -6.17 -13.42 -18.18
N ASN A 365 -5.99 -13.86 -19.43
CA ASN A 365 -5.93 -15.27 -19.80
C ASN A 365 -4.56 -15.93 -19.54
N SER A 366 -3.54 -15.15 -19.18
CA SER A 366 -2.22 -15.68 -18.87
C SER A 366 -2.26 -16.62 -17.64
N PRO A 367 -1.31 -17.58 -17.51
CA PRO A 367 -1.35 -18.58 -16.44
C PRO A 367 -1.02 -18.03 -15.06
N PHE A 368 -0.50 -16.81 -14.96
CA PHE A 368 0.01 -16.21 -13.73
C PHE A 368 -1.10 -15.88 -12.72
N GLU A 369 -0.78 -15.91 -11.43
CA GLU A 369 -1.53 -15.16 -10.42
C GLU A 369 -1.31 -13.65 -10.60
N LYS A 370 -2.31 -12.83 -10.26
CA LYS A 370 -2.31 -11.40 -10.57
C LYS A 370 -2.63 -10.52 -9.37
N VAL A 371 -1.92 -9.38 -9.28
CA VAL A 371 -2.27 -8.23 -8.43
C VAL A 371 -2.63 -7.08 -9.36
N ILE A 372 -3.72 -6.36 -9.08
CA ILE A 372 -4.27 -5.34 -9.97
C ILE A 372 -4.08 -3.96 -9.35
N SER A 373 -3.18 -3.16 -9.91
CA SER A 373 -2.78 -1.84 -9.41
C SER A 373 -2.75 -0.82 -10.54
N PRO A 374 -3.87 -0.60 -11.29
CA PRO A 374 -3.85 0.25 -12.46
C PRO A 374 -3.39 1.68 -12.11
N PHE A 375 -2.55 2.25 -12.98
CA PHE A 375 -2.05 3.62 -12.85
C PHE A 375 -3.19 4.62 -12.59
N ASN A 376 -4.25 4.56 -13.40
CA ASN A 376 -5.48 5.31 -13.16
C ASN A 376 -6.35 4.57 -12.14
N GLY A 377 -6.30 4.97 -10.88
CA GLY A 377 -7.16 4.43 -9.82
C GLY A 377 -6.45 3.82 -8.62
N CYS A 378 -5.16 3.46 -8.73
CA CYS A 378 -4.38 2.93 -7.61
C CYS A 378 -3.10 3.70 -7.29
N TYR A 379 -2.68 4.64 -8.14
CA TYR A 379 -1.46 5.41 -7.92
C TYR A 379 -1.76 6.69 -7.16
N ILE A 380 -0.98 6.94 -6.14
CA ILE A 380 -0.90 8.22 -5.45
C ILE A 380 0.48 8.76 -5.78
N ASP A 381 0.51 9.67 -6.75
CA ASP A 381 1.70 10.27 -7.32
C ASP A 381 1.49 11.79 -7.44
N ILE A 382 2.54 12.56 -7.75
CA ILE A 382 2.49 14.03 -7.81
C ILE A 382 1.68 14.51 -8.99
N GLU A 383 1.94 13.91 -10.16
CA GLU A 383 1.45 14.45 -11.43
C GLU A 383 0.01 14.05 -11.74
N ASP A 384 -0.41 12.86 -11.32
CA ASP A 384 -1.74 12.31 -11.57
C ASP A 384 -2.32 11.63 -10.35
N LEU A 385 -2.80 12.42 -9.42
CA LEU A 385 -3.54 11.89 -8.28
C LEU A 385 -4.76 11.12 -8.77
N THR A 386 -4.87 9.88 -8.33
CA THR A 386 -6.06 9.05 -8.50
C THR A 386 -7.30 9.84 -8.14
N LYS A 387 -8.24 9.95 -9.06
CA LYS A 387 -9.53 10.60 -8.83
C LYS A 387 -10.42 9.62 -8.07
N LEU A 388 -11.19 10.11 -7.12
CA LEU A 388 -12.18 9.26 -6.43
C LEU A 388 -13.18 8.61 -7.39
N SER A 389 -13.51 9.29 -8.50
CA SER A 389 -14.34 8.71 -9.58
C SER A 389 -13.70 7.46 -10.21
N ASP A 390 -12.39 7.42 -10.34
CA ASP A 390 -11.68 6.27 -10.89
C ASP A 390 -11.69 5.13 -9.87
N VAL A 391 -11.56 5.48 -8.58
CA VAL A 391 -11.66 4.52 -7.45
C VAL A 391 -13.06 3.92 -7.33
N GLU A 392 -14.12 4.68 -7.58
CA GLU A 392 -15.50 4.17 -7.53
C GLU A 392 -15.71 2.98 -8.47
N HIS A 393 -15.04 2.99 -9.61
CA HIS A 393 -15.09 1.91 -10.60
C HIS A 393 -14.03 0.83 -10.41
N TYR A 394 -13.09 1.02 -9.49
CA TYR A 394 -12.05 0.03 -9.22
C TYR A 394 -12.64 -1.23 -8.60
N ALA A 395 -12.36 -2.37 -9.21
CA ALA A 395 -12.76 -3.68 -8.72
C ALA A 395 -11.76 -4.74 -9.22
N PRO A 396 -10.78 -5.16 -8.39
CA PRO A 396 -9.72 -6.06 -8.84
C PRO A 396 -10.23 -7.34 -9.48
N LYS A 397 -11.16 -8.04 -8.86
CA LYS A 397 -11.71 -9.31 -9.40
C LYS A 397 -12.58 -9.16 -10.63
N ARG A 398 -13.04 -7.96 -10.93
CA ARG A 398 -13.85 -7.65 -12.13
C ARG A 398 -13.06 -6.90 -13.19
N PHE A 399 -11.77 -6.71 -12.95
CA PHE A 399 -10.90 -5.98 -13.87
C PHE A 399 -10.90 -6.64 -15.26
N GLY A 400 -11.26 -5.85 -16.27
CA GLY A 400 -11.24 -6.26 -17.68
C GLY A 400 -12.36 -7.21 -18.14
N ASN A 401 -12.93 -8.05 -17.28
CA ASN A 401 -14.05 -8.92 -17.62
C ASN A 401 -14.85 -9.36 -16.38
N PRO A 402 -16.01 -8.76 -16.11
CA PRO A 402 -16.83 -9.07 -14.95
C PRO A 402 -17.40 -10.50 -14.94
N ASP A 403 -17.52 -11.16 -16.11
CA ASP A 403 -18.21 -12.45 -16.24
C ASP A 403 -17.31 -13.67 -16.00
N ASN A 404 -15.99 -13.49 -15.84
CA ASN A 404 -15.05 -14.61 -15.80
C ASN A 404 -14.05 -14.56 -14.63
N ILE A 405 -14.48 -14.13 -13.46
CA ILE A 405 -13.67 -13.87 -12.25
C ILE A 405 -12.82 -15.07 -11.84
N GLN A 406 -13.37 -16.29 -11.86
CA GLN A 406 -12.67 -17.47 -11.34
C GLN A 406 -11.48 -17.93 -12.19
N LYS A 407 -11.45 -17.62 -13.47
CA LYS A 407 -10.38 -18.04 -14.39
C LYS A 407 -9.16 -17.12 -14.36
N GLN A 408 -9.29 -15.92 -13.80
CA GLN A 408 -8.28 -14.86 -13.92
C GLN A 408 -7.18 -14.93 -12.86
N LYS A 409 -7.31 -15.78 -11.84
CA LYS A 409 -6.35 -15.93 -10.72
C LYS A 409 -5.97 -14.58 -10.07
N ILE A 410 -6.93 -13.67 -9.91
CA ILE A 410 -6.70 -12.36 -9.29
C ILE A 410 -6.72 -12.50 -7.76
N LYS A 411 -5.65 -12.07 -7.10
CA LYS A 411 -5.49 -12.07 -5.65
C LYS A 411 -6.13 -10.85 -4.99
N GLY A 412 -6.12 -9.71 -5.67
CA GLY A 412 -6.58 -8.41 -5.17
C GLY A 412 -5.81 -7.27 -5.80
N GLY A 413 -5.53 -6.23 -5.03
CA GLY A 413 -4.87 -5.04 -5.54
C GLY A 413 -3.90 -4.39 -4.56
N ASP A 414 -3.11 -3.47 -5.07
CA ASP A 414 -2.11 -2.71 -4.32
C ASP A 414 -2.26 -1.22 -4.62
N VAL A 415 -2.27 -0.39 -3.59
CA VAL A 415 -2.18 1.07 -3.73
C VAL A 415 -0.72 1.43 -3.89
N CYS A 416 -0.35 2.17 -4.92
CA CYS A 416 1.05 2.53 -5.15
C CYS A 416 1.29 3.98 -4.73
N ALA A 417 1.87 4.17 -3.55
CA ALA A 417 2.19 5.47 -2.97
C ALA A 417 3.64 5.87 -3.28
N TRP A 418 3.85 6.39 -4.48
CA TRP A 418 5.16 6.86 -4.94
C TRP A 418 5.60 8.12 -4.21
N GLU A 419 6.90 8.31 -4.04
CA GLU A 419 7.51 9.48 -3.38
C GLU A 419 7.04 9.74 -1.93
N TYR A 420 6.47 8.73 -1.26
CA TYR A 420 5.81 8.83 0.05
C TYR A 420 6.62 9.59 1.11
N GLY A 421 7.93 9.40 1.16
CA GLY A 421 8.83 10.05 2.13
C GLY A 421 9.55 11.29 1.60
N ASN A 422 9.24 11.75 0.37
CA ASN A 422 9.94 12.87 -0.23
C ASN A 422 9.70 14.17 0.55
N PRO A 423 10.78 14.85 1.06
CA PRO A 423 10.64 16.07 1.86
C PRO A 423 10.47 17.34 1.01
N ALA A 424 10.54 17.26 -0.32
CA ALA A 424 10.45 18.44 -1.18
C ALA A 424 9.09 19.12 -1.03
N GLU A 425 9.06 20.44 -1.27
CA GLU A 425 7.90 21.31 -1.01
C GLU A 425 6.66 20.89 -1.81
N GLU A 426 6.86 20.55 -3.09
CA GLU A 426 5.80 20.09 -3.98
C GLU A 426 5.09 18.81 -3.49
N TYR A 427 5.74 18.02 -2.62
CA TYR A 427 5.20 16.77 -2.06
C TYR A 427 4.55 16.94 -0.68
N LYS A 428 4.56 18.13 -0.10
CA LYS A 428 4.00 18.32 1.25
C LYS A 428 2.49 18.13 1.31
N HIS A 429 1.77 18.43 0.24
CA HIS A 429 0.33 18.18 0.12
C HIS A 429 -0.01 16.72 -0.18
N TYR A 430 0.94 15.92 -0.63
CA TYR A 430 0.79 14.51 -0.90
C TYR A 430 0.18 13.74 0.30
N HIS A 431 0.62 14.07 1.50
CA HIS A 431 0.16 13.40 2.71
C HIS A 431 -1.30 13.66 3.07
N ILE A 432 -1.89 14.71 2.53
CA ILE A 432 -3.31 15.03 2.73
C ILE A 432 -4.18 14.10 1.88
N SER A 433 -3.75 13.79 0.67
CA SER A 433 -4.46 12.90 -0.24
C SER A 433 -4.15 11.42 0.00
N PHE A 434 -2.98 11.10 0.56
CA PHE A 434 -2.57 9.70 0.78
C PHE A 434 -3.60 8.87 1.54
N PHE A 435 -3.96 9.27 2.75
CA PHE A 435 -4.85 8.46 3.58
C PHE A 435 -6.28 8.38 3.03
N PRO A 436 -6.92 9.47 2.59
CA PRO A 436 -8.25 9.42 2.00
C PRO A 436 -8.33 8.53 0.76
N CYS A 437 -7.44 8.72 -0.21
CA CYS A 437 -7.43 7.93 -1.44
C CYS A 437 -7.13 6.46 -1.16
N THR A 438 -6.11 6.17 -0.35
CA THR A 438 -5.77 4.81 0.06
C THR A 438 -6.94 4.13 0.77
N THR A 439 -7.65 4.86 1.64
CA THR A 439 -8.82 4.33 2.35
C THR A 439 -9.95 3.97 1.40
N ALA A 440 -10.23 4.80 0.39
CA ALA A 440 -11.25 4.53 -0.63
C ALA A 440 -10.87 3.31 -1.48
N ILE A 441 -9.61 3.20 -1.91
CA ILE A 441 -9.13 2.05 -2.69
C ILE A 441 -9.19 0.77 -1.86
N LEU A 442 -8.79 0.81 -0.59
CA LEU A 442 -8.90 -0.34 0.33
C LEU A 442 -10.37 -0.73 0.60
N ASP A 443 -11.28 0.26 0.64
CA ASP A 443 -12.72 -0.03 0.72
C ASP A 443 -13.19 -0.81 -0.50
N LYS A 444 -12.74 -0.46 -1.70
CA LYS A 444 -13.05 -1.20 -2.94
C LYS A 444 -12.40 -2.58 -2.99
N MET A 445 -11.21 -2.75 -2.44
CA MET A 445 -10.61 -4.08 -2.30
C MET A 445 -11.35 -4.95 -1.28
N TRP A 446 -11.92 -4.33 -0.24
CA TRP A 446 -12.72 -5.01 0.77
C TRP A 446 -14.11 -5.36 0.25
N ASN A 447 -14.75 -4.40 -0.44
CA ASN A 447 -16.11 -4.52 -0.92
C ASN A 447 -16.23 -3.93 -2.33
N GLU A 448 -16.20 -4.79 -3.35
CA GLU A 448 -16.27 -4.39 -4.77
C GLU A 448 -17.64 -3.86 -5.21
N ALA A 449 -18.65 -3.84 -4.32
CA ALA A 449 -19.94 -3.23 -4.63
C ALA A 449 -19.79 -1.74 -4.98
N GLU A 450 -20.77 -1.20 -5.67
CA GLU A 450 -20.84 0.22 -6.00
C GLU A 450 -20.60 1.09 -4.76
N ALA A 451 -19.87 2.17 -4.93
CA ALA A 451 -19.50 3.12 -3.92
C ALA A 451 -19.76 4.54 -4.40
N ASN A 452 -20.15 5.40 -3.48
CA ASN A 452 -20.11 6.84 -3.69
C ASN A 452 -19.23 7.43 -2.56
N PHE A 453 -17.98 7.69 -2.87
CA PHE A 453 -17.03 8.24 -1.89
C PHE A 453 -17.22 9.74 -1.68
N CYS A 454 -18.01 10.40 -2.52
CA CYS A 454 -18.43 11.79 -2.34
C CYS A 454 -19.66 11.92 -1.40
N ASP A 455 -20.18 10.80 -0.87
CA ASP A 455 -21.28 10.80 0.10
C ASP A 455 -20.90 11.45 1.43
N VAL A 456 -21.78 12.28 1.98
CA VAL A 456 -21.57 13.00 3.23
C VAL A 456 -21.30 12.06 4.40
N GLU A 457 -21.98 10.92 4.49
CA GLU A 457 -21.80 9.95 5.57
C GLU A 457 -20.44 9.22 5.46
N TYR A 458 -19.96 8.97 4.23
CA TYR A 458 -18.61 8.46 4.02
C TYR A 458 -17.56 9.46 4.48
N GLY A 459 -17.72 10.73 4.09
CA GLY A 459 -16.84 11.81 4.50
C GLY A 459 -16.77 12.01 6.02
N LYS A 460 -17.92 11.94 6.72
CA LYS A 460 -17.96 11.99 8.20
C LYS A 460 -17.24 10.79 8.83
N ALA A 461 -17.42 9.58 8.29
CA ALA A 461 -16.74 8.40 8.79
C ALA A 461 -15.23 8.49 8.57
N LEU A 462 -14.79 8.96 7.40
CA LEU A 462 -13.39 9.18 7.08
C LEU A 462 -12.76 10.24 7.99
N THR A 463 -13.46 11.35 8.22
CA THR A 463 -13.02 12.41 9.15
C THR A 463 -12.84 11.86 10.57
N LYS A 464 -13.77 11.03 11.04
CA LYS A 464 -13.65 10.36 12.33
C LYS A 464 -12.42 9.44 12.40
N LEU A 465 -12.09 8.74 11.33
CA LEU A 465 -10.87 7.90 11.25
C LEU A 465 -9.59 8.74 11.31
N LEU A 466 -9.57 9.89 10.62
CA LEU A 466 -8.41 10.78 10.58
C LEU A 466 -8.18 11.51 11.90
N PHE A 467 -9.26 12.02 12.52
CA PHE A 467 -9.19 12.96 13.63
C PHE A 467 -9.78 12.42 14.95
N GLY A 468 -10.26 11.17 14.97
CA GLY A 468 -10.83 10.56 16.17
C GLY A 468 -12.18 11.15 16.58
N SER A 469 -12.51 11.03 17.87
CA SER A 469 -13.80 11.45 18.43
C SER A 469 -13.98 12.97 18.55
N VAL A 470 -13.00 13.75 18.15
CA VAL A 470 -13.06 15.23 18.20
C VAL A 470 -14.06 15.78 17.18
N CYS A 471 -14.43 15.00 16.17
CA CYS A 471 -15.51 15.35 15.26
C CYS A 471 -16.86 15.13 15.95
N ASP A 472 -17.28 16.08 16.78
CA ASP A 472 -18.56 16.04 17.53
C ASP A 472 -19.81 16.27 16.65
N GLY A 473 -19.64 16.31 15.34
CA GLY A 473 -20.69 16.53 14.35
C GLY A 473 -21.11 18.00 14.19
N LYS A 474 -20.47 18.92 14.90
CA LYS A 474 -20.77 20.35 14.78
C LYS A 474 -19.94 21.07 13.73
N THR A 475 -18.76 20.54 13.40
CA THR A 475 -17.89 21.11 12.39
C THR A 475 -17.92 20.20 11.18
N ASP A 476 -18.39 20.72 10.06
CA ASP A 476 -18.40 19.99 8.79
C ASP A 476 -17.01 20.05 8.17
N VAL A 477 -16.07 19.31 8.78
CA VAL A 477 -14.72 19.15 8.26
C VAL A 477 -14.74 18.47 6.89
N PHE A 478 -15.83 17.74 6.57
CA PHE A 478 -16.01 17.14 5.26
C PHE A 478 -16.21 18.19 4.16
N SER A 479 -16.87 19.32 4.42
CA SER A 479 -16.98 20.39 3.43
C SER A 479 -15.61 20.98 3.06
N VAL A 480 -14.63 20.89 3.97
CA VAL A 480 -13.23 21.25 3.70
C VAL A 480 -12.51 20.17 2.88
N PHE A 481 -12.63 18.92 3.32
CA PHE A 481 -12.00 17.79 2.64
C PHE A 481 -12.83 17.29 1.45
N GLY A 482 -14.13 17.52 1.41
CA GLY A 482 -14.99 17.24 0.27
C GLY A 482 -14.50 17.92 -1.02
N SER A 483 -13.89 19.11 -0.89
CA SER A 483 -13.25 19.77 -2.03
C SER A 483 -11.94 19.12 -2.46
N VAL A 484 -11.24 18.42 -1.57
CA VAL A 484 -10.06 17.59 -1.91
C VAL A 484 -10.50 16.31 -2.64
N PHE A 485 -11.74 15.87 -2.41
CA PHE A 485 -12.31 14.66 -3.00
C PHE A 485 -13.15 14.93 -4.26
N VAL A 486 -13.44 16.19 -4.63
CA VAL A 486 -14.18 16.51 -5.86
C VAL A 486 -13.30 16.18 -7.08
N PRO A 487 -13.82 15.46 -8.09
CA PRO A 487 -13.08 15.14 -9.29
C PRO A 487 -12.52 16.39 -9.95
N ARG A 488 -11.25 16.39 -10.32
CA ARG A 488 -10.67 17.45 -11.14
C ARG A 488 -11.44 17.57 -12.45
N THR A 489 -12.07 18.69 -12.70
CA THR A 489 -12.27 19.12 -14.07
C THR A 489 -10.92 19.60 -14.59
N LYS A 490 -10.57 19.34 -15.85
CA LYS A 490 -9.26 19.56 -16.49
C LYS A 490 -8.59 20.94 -16.31
N LYS A 491 -9.13 21.84 -15.49
CA LYS A 491 -8.70 23.24 -15.34
C LYS A 491 -8.64 23.77 -13.89
N THR A 492 -8.91 22.98 -12.86
CA THR A 492 -8.89 23.49 -11.48
C THR A 492 -7.85 22.76 -10.64
N SER A 493 -6.95 23.54 -10.02
CA SER A 493 -6.12 23.09 -8.90
C SER A 493 -7.00 22.43 -7.82
N TYR A 494 -6.45 21.51 -7.05
CA TYR A 494 -7.15 20.69 -6.05
C TYR A 494 -8.05 21.44 -5.08
N LEU A 495 -7.75 22.71 -4.84
CA LEU A 495 -8.55 23.62 -4.04
C LEU A 495 -8.64 24.92 -4.84
N SER A 496 -9.82 25.25 -5.33
CA SER A 496 -10.06 26.59 -5.83
C SER A 496 -10.20 27.52 -4.63
N ARG A 497 -9.35 28.54 -4.54
CA ARG A 497 -9.37 29.59 -3.53
C ARG A 497 -10.75 30.27 -3.38
N SER A 498 -11.58 30.22 -4.44
CA SER A 498 -12.92 30.77 -4.48
C SER A 498 -13.95 30.04 -3.60
N ASN A 499 -13.64 28.84 -3.09
CA ASN A 499 -14.61 28.00 -2.37
C ASN A 499 -14.58 28.19 -0.84
N PHE A 500 -13.60 28.90 -0.30
CA PHE A 500 -13.43 29.05 1.15
C PHE A 500 -13.15 30.48 1.56
N SER A 501 -13.91 30.98 2.56
CA SER A 501 -13.60 32.26 3.18
C SER A 501 -12.46 32.13 4.19
N ASP A 502 -11.66 33.19 4.39
CA ASP A 502 -10.59 33.23 5.39
C ASP A 502 -11.12 32.92 6.81
N ALA A 503 -12.36 33.34 7.12
CA ALA A 503 -13.02 33.02 8.38
C ALA A 503 -13.22 31.50 8.56
N TYR A 504 -13.58 30.79 7.50
CA TYR A 504 -13.80 29.34 7.52
C TYR A 504 -12.48 28.59 7.68
N ILE A 505 -11.44 28.99 6.96
CA ILE A 505 -10.08 28.44 7.11
C ILE A 505 -9.57 28.67 8.54
N GLY A 506 -9.83 29.85 9.11
CA GLY A 506 -9.49 30.18 10.50
C GLY A 506 -10.19 29.27 11.52
N GLN A 507 -11.47 28.97 11.30
CA GLN A 507 -12.22 28.03 12.16
C GLN A 507 -11.66 26.62 12.10
N ILE A 508 -11.29 26.14 10.90
CA ILE A 508 -10.69 24.81 10.72
C ILE A 508 -9.34 24.72 11.42
N LYS A 509 -8.47 25.72 11.24
CA LYS A 509 -7.17 25.77 11.91
C LYS A 509 -7.34 25.73 13.44
N LYS A 510 -8.24 26.53 13.97
CA LYS A 510 -8.56 26.54 15.41
C LYS A 510 -9.03 25.16 15.86
N TYR A 511 -9.98 24.58 15.15
CA TYR A 511 -10.50 23.24 15.42
C TYR A 511 -9.42 22.16 15.40
N LEU A 512 -8.55 22.17 14.38
CA LEU A 512 -7.44 21.23 14.27
C LEU A 512 -6.40 21.43 15.36
N GLN A 513 -6.16 22.67 15.81
CA GLN A 513 -5.28 22.96 16.95
C GLN A 513 -5.86 22.45 18.27
N GLU A 514 -7.15 22.61 18.49
CA GLU A 514 -7.85 22.08 19.66
C GLU A 514 -7.89 20.56 19.64
N ALA A 515 -7.97 19.94 18.46
CA ALA A 515 -7.92 18.50 18.24
C ALA A 515 -6.57 17.83 18.54
N LYS A 516 -5.46 18.60 18.59
CA LYS A 516 -4.11 18.06 18.87
C LYS A 516 -4.00 17.31 20.19
N THR A 517 -4.86 17.58 21.15
CA THR A 517 -4.80 16.96 22.48
C THR A 517 -5.45 15.60 22.57
N ASP A 518 -6.36 15.24 21.62
CA ASP A 518 -7.22 14.06 21.73
C ASP A 518 -7.17 13.10 20.54
N THR A 519 -6.28 13.31 19.54
CA THR A 519 -6.34 12.63 18.25
C THR A 519 -5.28 11.55 18.03
N TYR A 520 -5.58 10.66 17.07
CA TYR A 520 -4.71 9.55 16.65
C TYR A 520 -3.38 10.00 16.05
N SER A 521 -3.26 11.26 15.56
CA SER A 521 -2.04 11.78 14.99
C SER A 521 -1.89 13.30 15.06
N PRO A 522 -1.10 13.79 15.99
CA PRO A 522 -0.66 15.18 15.99
C PRO A 522 0.01 15.59 14.66
N ILE A 523 0.81 14.68 14.08
CA ILE A 523 1.56 14.92 12.83
C ILE A 523 0.64 15.18 11.63
N ALA A 524 -0.44 14.40 11.47
CA ALA A 524 -1.38 14.62 10.37
C ALA A 524 -2.09 15.97 10.49
N ILE A 525 -2.44 16.36 11.70
CA ILE A 525 -3.07 17.65 12.00
C ILE A 525 -2.11 18.81 11.69
N GLU A 526 -0.85 18.68 12.10
CA GLU A 526 0.18 19.70 11.80
C GLU A 526 0.32 19.93 10.31
N ARG A 527 0.35 18.87 9.51
CA ARG A 527 0.46 18.96 8.05
C ARG A 527 -0.76 19.60 7.39
N ILE A 528 -1.95 19.26 7.86
CA ILE A 528 -3.17 19.92 7.37
C ILE A 528 -3.14 21.42 7.71
N ILE A 529 -2.70 21.78 8.91
CA ILE A 529 -2.53 23.18 9.30
C ILE A 529 -1.46 23.87 8.45
N GLU A 530 -0.33 23.24 8.20
CA GLU A 530 0.72 23.75 7.33
C GLU A 530 0.23 23.95 5.90
N PHE A 531 -0.47 22.96 5.33
CA PHE A 531 -1.10 23.08 4.02
C PHE A 531 -2.08 24.24 3.95
N LEU A 532 -3.01 24.36 4.90
CA LEU A 532 -3.98 25.44 4.95
C LEU A 532 -3.31 26.82 5.13
N ASN A 533 -2.16 26.90 5.82
CA ASN A 533 -1.39 28.12 5.94
C ASN A 533 -0.80 28.58 4.62
N ARG A 534 -0.17 27.66 3.88
CA ARG A 534 0.42 27.99 2.57
C ARG A 534 -0.63 28.36 1.53
N TRP A 535 -1.68 27.56 1.47
CA TRP A 535 -2.75 27.81 0.51
C TRP A 535 -3.41 29.18 0.69
N ARG A 536 -3.36 29.76 1.89
CA ARG A 536 -3.78 31.14 2.13
C ARG A 536 -2.78 32.16 1.55
N ASP A 537 -1.49 31.85 1.61
CA ASP A 537 -0.40 32.79 1.30
C ASP A 537 -0.03 32.75 -0.21
N GLU A 538 -0.49 31.77 -0.99
CA GLU A 538 -0.49 31.67 -2.44
C GLU A 538 -1.80 32.25 -3.06
#